data_f951b214e6d70af9915d2788d9e805ed
#
_entry.id   f951b214e6d70af9915d2788d9e805ed
#
_cell.length_a   1.000
_cell.length_b   1.000
_cell.length_c   1.000
_cell.angle_alpha   90.00
_cell.angle_beta   90.00
_cell.angle_gamma   90.00
#
_symmetry.space_group_name_H-M   'P 1'
#
loop_
_entity.id
_entity.type
_entity.pdbx_description
1 polymer ?
#
loop_
_entity_poly.entity_id
_entity_poly.type
_entity_poly.pdbx_seq_one_letter_code
_entity_poly.pdbx_strand_id
1 'polypeptide(L)'
;MPYVTGKIAVSKNNLIYSKLDKKITNTKADKFTHLLRYKNDSLMISYKTLNNDNPKLNCRLNGVKKYSPKRIILDSKLNTNINSFIIKTANKSNTIIFYNKAGNSQILSFKKKGINLIRSKIDNKGKFDIKIILKKLYKLNCRNLLVEGGDELTNYLLRNKIFNTFYLFKSDKKLSKKTEYLNFNSLNLLKQK
;
A
#
# COMPACT_ATOMS: atom_id res chain seq x y z
N MET A 1 -9.88 1.21 16.33
CA MET A 1 -9.30 1.23 14.98
C MET A 1 -7.84 0.84 15.06
N PRO A 2 -7.20 0.31 14.01
CA PRO A 2 -5.77 0.02 14.03
C PRO A 2 -4.94 1.30 14.24
N TYR A 3 -3.74 1.15 14.78
CA TYR A 3 -2.71 2.19 14.72
C TYR A 3 -2.16 2.25 13.30
N VAL A 4 -2.20 3.43 12.67
CA VAL A 4 -1.88 3.59 11.24
C VAL A 4 -0.54 4.31 11.07
N THR A 5 0.42 3.60 10.49
CA THR A 5 1.74 4.13 10.14
C THR A 5 1.82 4.34 8.64
N GLY A 6 2.15 5.56 8.21
CA GLY A 6 2.43 5.85 6.81
C GLY A 6 3.93 5.84 6.52
N LYS A 7 4.31 5.37 5.34
CA LYS A 7 5.69 5.49 4.85
C LYS A 7 5.70 5.79 3.36
N ILE A 8 6.46 6.80 2.97
CA ILE A 8 6.76 7.09 1.57
C ILE A 8 8.23 7.47 1.39
N ALA A 9 8.79 7.15 0.24
CA ALA A 9 10.12 7.61 -0.15
C ALA A 9 9.99 8.59 -1.31
N VAL A 10 10.70 9.72 -1.23
CA VAL A 10 10.73 10.74 -2.27
C VAL A 10 12.18 11.06 -2.66
N SER A 11 12.38 11.35 -3.92
CA SER A 11 13.65 11.81 -4.45
C SER A 11 13.93 13.27 -4.06
N LYS A 12 15.14 13.78 -4.31
CA LYS A 12 15.51 15.18 -4.08
C LYS A 12 14.57 16.16 -4.80
N ASN A 13 14.08 15.79 -5.98
CA ASN A 13 13.12 16.56 -6.78
C ASN A 13 11.66 16.12 -6.60
N ASN A 14 11.33 15.53 -5.43
CA ASN A 14 9.99 15.18 -4.98
C ASN A 14 9.24 14.17 -5.86
N LEU A 15 9.96 13.30 -6.59
CA LEU A 15 9.34 12.18 -7.30
C LEU A 15 9.27 10.95 -6.42
N ILE A 16 8.19 10.17 -6.57
CA ILE A 16 8.02 8.85 -5.94
C ILE A 16 8.23 7.70 -6.93
N TYR A 17 8.28 8.01 -8.21
CA TYR A 17 8.51 7.05 -9.30
C TYR A 17 9.12 7.75 -10.51
N SER A 18 9.97 7.04 -11.22
CA SER A 18 10.43 7.34 -12.57
C SER A 18 10.70 6.03 -13.31
N LYS A 19 10.23 5.92 -14.53
CA LYS A 19 10.40 4.71 -15.35
C LYS A 19 11.88 4.40 -15.66
N LEU A 20 12.72 5.42 -15.73
CA LEU A 20 14.16 5.29 -15.97
C LEU A 20 14.93 4.92 -14.69
N ASP A 21 14.46 5.38 -13.55
CA ASP A 21 15.15 5.23 -12.27
C ASP A 21 14.42 4.25 -11.36
N LYS A 22 14.88 3.02 -11.32
CA LYS A 22 14.21 1.93 -10.59
C LYS A 22 14.22 2.05 -9.07
N LYS A 23 15.06 2.91 -8.47
CA LYS A 23 15.24 2.92 -7.01
C LYS A 23 15.53 4.31 -6.46
N ILE A 24 14.75 4.74 -5.48
CA ILE A 24 14.90 6.01 -4.75
C ILE A 24 15.74 5.79 -3.47
N THR A 25 15.46 4.71 -2.75
CA THR A 25 16.01 4.43 -1.42
C THR A 25 17.38 3.76 -1.47
N ASN A 26 18.20 3.99 -0.43
CA ASN A 26 19.46 3.29 -0.18
C ASN A 26 19.22 2.05 0.70
N THR A 27 20.26 1.25 0.93
CA THR A 27 20.21 0.02 1.73
C THR A 27 19.74 0.26 3.17
N LYS A 28 20.11 1.40 3.79
CA LYS A 28 19.70 1.75 5.16
C LYS A 28 18.20 2.00 5.22
N ALA A 29 17.65 2.77 4.27
CA ALA A 29 16.21 3.03 4.16
C ALA A 29 15.41 1.75 3.84
N ASP A 30 15.98 0.85 3.04
CA ASP A 30 15.36 -0.45 2.74
C ASP A 30 15.28 -1.33 4.00
N LYS A 31 16.37 -1.44 4.78
CA LYS A 31 16.38 -2.16 6.06
C LYS A 31 15.33 -1.61 7.02
N PHE A 32 15.22 -0.27 7.11
CA PHE A 32 14.19 0.36 7.95
C PHE A 32 12.77 0.09 7.44
N THR A 33 12.55 0.08 6.12
CA THR A 33 11.27 -0.31 5.54
C THR A 33 10.89 -1.74 5.92
N HIS A 34 11.85 -2.67 5.89
CA HIS A 34 11.62 -4.05 6.33
C HIS A 34 11.36 -4.16 7.84
N LEU A 35 11.99 -3.30 8.66
CA LEU A 35 11.69 -3.20 10.09
C LEU A 35 10.26 -2.71 10.33
N LEU A 36 9.78 -1.71 9.57
CA LEU A 36 8.39 -1.27 9.63
C LEU A 36 7.43 -2.41 9.27
N ARG A 37 7.74 -3.19 8.22
CA ARG A 37 6.92 -4.37 7.85
C ARG A 37 6.90 -5.44 8.93
N TYR A 38 8.00 -5.64 9.65
CA TYR A 38 8.06 -6.54 10.78
C TYR A 38 7.21 -6.07 11.97
N LYS A 39 7.25 -4.76 12.26
CA LYS A 39 6.52 -4.16 13.40
C LYS A 39 5.01 -4.03 13.19
N ASN A 40 4.52 -4.21 11.96
CA ASN A 40 3.10 -4.09 11.62
C ASN A 40 2.52 -5.45 11.24
N ASP A 41 1.32 -5.75 11.70
CA ASP A 41 0.62 -7.00 11.39
C ASP A 41 -0.07 -6.98 10.01
N SER A 42 -0.26 -5.80 9.45
CA SER A 42 -0.88 -5.60 8.15
C SER A 42 -0.23 -4.47 7.36
N LEU A 43 -0.27 -4.57 6.02
CA LEU A 43 0.31 -3.60 5.10
C LEU A 43 -0.67 -3.30 3.97
N MET A 44 -1.01 -2.02 3.78
CA MET A 44 -2.00 -1.56 2.80
C MET A 44 -1.34 -0.82 1.63
N ILE A 45 -1.79 -1.16 0.42
CA ILE A 45 -1.50 -0.45 -0.83
C ILE A 45 -2.75 -0.30 -1.68
N SER A 46 -2.68 0.54 -2.73
CA SER A 46 -3.68 0.55 -3.80
C SER A 46 -3.34 -0.48 -4.89
N TYR A 47 -4.36 -0.92 -5.66
CA TYR A 47 -4.14 -1.79 -6.82
C TYR A 47 -3.23 -1.12 -7.87
N LYS A 48 -3.26 0.21 -8.01
CA LYS A 48 -2.38 0.95 -8.92
C LYS A 48 -0.91 0.74 -8.56
N THR A 49 -0.56 0.89 -7.28
CA THR A 49 0.80 0.62 -6.78
C THR A 49 1.19 -0.84 -7.02
N LEU A 50 0.25 -1.77 -6.79
CA LEU A 50 0.50 -3.19 -7.02
C LEU A 50 0.80 -3.48 -8.49
N ASN A 51 -0.02 -2.94 -9.41
CA ASN A 51 0.12 -3.21 -10.84
C ASN A 51 1.38 -2.57 -11.44
N ASN A 52 1.76 -1.37 -10.95
CA ASN A 52 2.94 -0.66 -11.45
C ASN A 52 4.25 -1.31 -10.97
N ASP A 53 4.32 -1.66 -9.68
CA ASP A 53 5.59 -2.03 -9.04
C ASP A 53 5.74 -3.55 -8.86
N ASN A 54 4.63 -4.31 -8.96
CA ASN A 54 4.56 -5.74 -8.64
C ASN A 54 5.35 -6.11 -7.34
N PRO A 55 5.10 -5.44 -6.22
CA PRO A 55 5.92 -5.53 -5.04
C PRO A 55 5.68 -6.85 -4.28
N LYS A 56 6.70 -7.34 -3.57
CA LYS A 56 6.54 -8.55 -2.72
C LYS A 56 5.82 -8.27 -1.41
N LEU A 57 5.94 -7.08 -0.85
CA LEU A 57 5.35 -6.61 0.42
C LEU A 57 5.61 -7.53 1.63
N ASN A 58 6.71 -8.23 1.63
CA ASN A 58 7.12 -9.13 2.71
C ASN A 58 8.26 -8.52 3.54
N CYS A 59 8.46 -9.04 4.74
CA CYS A 59 9.65 -8.79 5.53
C CYS A 59 10.80 -9.65 5.02
N ARG A 60 11.99 -9.05 4.79
CA ARG A 60 13.20 -9.75 4.31
C ARG A 60 14.39 -9.61 5.27
N LEU A 61 14.15 -9.23 6.52
CA LEU A 61 15.17 -9.24 7.55
C LEU A 61 15.48 -10.68 7.96
N ASN A 62 16.75 -10.96 8.20
CA ASN A 62 17.18 -12.28 8.65
C ASN A 62 16.55 -12.62 10.01
N GLY A 63 16.19 -13.89 10.19
CA GLY A 63 15.55 -14.39 11.40
C GLY A 63 14.03 -14.12 11.52
N VAL A 64 13.49 -13.10 10.83
CA VAL A 64 12.08 -12.68 11.01
C VAL A 64 11.24 -12.70 9.72
N LYS A 65 11.70 -13.37 8.67
CA LYS A 65 10.98 -13.45 7.37
C LYS A 65 9.56 -14.02 7.49
N LYS A 66 9.32 -14.93 8.44
CA LYS A 66 8.01 -15.55 8.71
C LYS A 66 6.97 -14.56 9.25
N TYR A 67 7.40 -13.43 9.81
CA TYR A 67 6.52 -12.38 10.34
C TYR A 67 6.19 -11.30 9.31
N SER A 68 5.98 -11.70 8.06
CA SER A 68 5.52 -10.78 7.03
C SER A 68 4.08 -10.34 7.27
N PRO A 69 3.73 -9.05 7.08
CA PRO A 69 2.39 -8.53 7.34
C PRO A 69 1.35 -9.09 6.37
N LYS A 70 0.07 -9.13 6.80
CA LYS A 70 -1.06 -9.36 5.90
C LYS A 70 -1.12 -8.26 4.85
N ARG A 71 -1.31 -8.63 3.60
CA ARG A 71 -1.37 -7.69 2.48
C ARG A 71 -2.81 -7.23 2.26
N ILE A 72 -3.04 -5.93 2.36
CA ILE A 72 -4.35 -5.28 2.20
C ILE A 72 -4.31 -4.47 0.90
N ILE A 73 -5.20 -4.76 -0.03
CA ILE A 73 -5.26 -4.09 -1.32
C ILE A 73 -6.59 -3.37 -1.43
N LEU A 74 -6.55 -2.07 -1.76
CA LEU A 74 -7.73 -1.28 -2.09
C LEU A 74 -7.93 -1.29 -3.61
N ASP A 75 -9.01 -1.94 -4.08
CA ASP A 75 -9.31 -2.15 -5.50
C ASP A 75 -10.81 -2.20 -5.75
N SER A 76 -11.42 -1.05 -5.98
CA SER A 76 -12.87 -0.95 -6.08
C SER A 76 -13.52 -1.81 -7.20
N LYS A 77 -12.75 -2.15 -8.24
CA LYS A 77 -13.25 -2.88 -9.44
C LYS A 77 -12.54 -4.22 -9.68
N LEU A 78 -11.68 -4.68 -8.76
CA LEU A 78 -10.81 -5.85 -8.92
C LEU A 78 -9.88 -5.78 -10.15
N ASN A 79 -9.33 -4.60 -10.43
CA ASN A 79 -8.39 -4.36 -11.54
C ASN A 79 -6.96 -4.85 -11.24
N THR A 80 -6.74 -5.42 -10.06
CA THR A 80 -5.46 -6.02 -9.67
C THR A 80 -5.05 -7.10 -10.68
N ASN A 81 -3.81 -7.03 -11.15
CA ASN A 81 -3.26 -8.05 -12.04
C ASN A 81 -3.21 -9.41 -11.34
N ILE A 82 -4.00 -10.36 -11.84
CA ILE A 82 -4.12 -11.71 -11.27
C ILE A 82 -2.80 -12.51 -11.34
N ASN A 83 -1.88 -12.10 -12.20
CA ASN A 83 -0.56 -12.70 -12.36
C ASN A 83 0.53 -12.04 -11.51
N SER A 84 0.17 -11.03 -10.71
CA SER A 84 1.13 -10.36 -9.82
C SER A 84 1.68 -11.32 -8.74
N PHE A 85 2.87 -11.01 -8.23
CA PHE A 85 3.51 -11.80 -7.16
C PHE A 85 2.59 -11.97 -5.94
N ILE A 86 1.91 -10.91 -5.53
CA ILE A 86 1.01 -10.94 -4.36
C ILE A 86 -0.13 -11.93 -4.58
N ILE A 87 -0.74 -11.93 -5.76
CA ILE A 87 -1.86 -12.82 -6.08
C ILE A 87 -1.39 -14.27 -6.24
N LYS A 88 -0.24 -14.52 -6.87
CA LYS A 88 0.34 -15.86 -7.00
C LYS A 88 0.71 -16.50 -5.66
N THR A 89 1.03 -15.67 -4.65
CA THR A 89 1.42 -16.11 -3.30
C THR A 89 0.34 -15.87 -2.25
N ALA A 90 -0.89 -15.61 -2.71
CA ALA A 90 -2.02 -15.34 -1.81
C ALA A 90 -2.54 -16.62 -1.15
N ASN A 91 -3.04 -16.44 0.07
CA ASN A 91 -3.92 -17.39 0.76
C ASN A 91 -4.89 -16.62 1.65
N LYS A 92 -5.89 -17.31 2.21
CA LYS A 92 -6.96 -16.69 3.02
C LYS A 92 -6.46 -15.92 4.25
N SER A 93 -5.29 -16.28 4.79
CA SER A 93 -4.72 -15.66 5.98
C SER A 93 -3.84 -14.45 5.68
N ASN A 94 -3.23 -14.37 4.48
CA ASN A 94 -2.19 -13.41 4.18
C ASN A 94 -2.58 -12.29 3.19
N THR A 95 -3.73 -12.38 2.50
CA THR A 95 -4.11 -11.38 1.48
C THR A 95 -5.60 -11.07 1.53
N ILE A 96 -5.92 -9.79 1.68
CA ILE A 96 -7.29 -9.25 1.67
C ILE A 96 -7.37 -8.21 0.56
N ILE A 97 -8.43 -8.27 -0.26
CA ILE A 97 -8.76 -7.21 -1.23
C ILE A 97 -10.12 -6.62 -0.87
N PHE A 98 -10.15 -5.31 -0.62
CA PHE A 98 -11.40 -4.58 -0.54
C PHE A 98 -11.83 -4.17 -1.94
N TYR A 99 -13.08 -4.55 -2.31
CA TYR A 99 -13.68 -4.21 -3.60
C TYR A 99 -15.10 -3.66 -3.42
N ASN A 100 -15.63 -3.01 -4.46
CA ASN A 100 -17.02 -2.53 -4.48
C ASN A 100 -17.85 -3.30 -5.48
N LYS A 101 -17.45 -3.32 -6.75
CA LYS A 101 -18.18 -3.96 -7.85
C LYS A 101 -17.21 -4.71 -8.76
N ALA A 102 -17.58 -5.95 -9.12
CA ALA A 102 -16.86 -6.76 -10.10
C ALA A 102 -17.81 -7.82 -10.66
N GLY A 103 -17.46 -8.40 -11.81
CA GLY A 103 -18.19 -9.52 -12.41
C GLY A 103 -18.03 -10.81 -11.59
N ASN A 104 -19.03 -11.71 -11.66
CA ASN A 104 -18.99 -12.97 -10.91
C ASN A 104 -17.80 -13.85 -11.28
N SER A 105 -17.47 -13.97 -12.58
CA SER A 105 -16.30 -14.72 -13.05
C SER A 105 -14.97 -14.18 -12.47
N GLN A 106 -14.84 -12.86 -12.41
CA GLN A 106 -13.68 -12.18 -11.83
C GLN A 106 -13.60 -12.45 -10.32
N ILE A 107 -14.69 -12.32 -9.58
CA ILE A 107 -14.76 -12.63 -8.15
C ILE A 107 -14.33 -14.08 -7.89
N LEU A 108 -14.86 -15.03 -8.67
CA LEU A 108 -14.51 -16.44 -8.56
C LEU A 108 -13.03 -16.71 -8.83
N SER A 109 -12.44 -16.05 -9.84
CA SER A 109 -11.02 -16.22 -10.17
C SER A 109 -10.11 -15.78 -9.03
N PHE A 110 -10.40 -14.65 -8.36
CA PHE A 110 -9.66 -14.21 -7.18
C PHE A 110 -9.88 -15.11 -5.96
N LYS A 111 -11.10 -15.60 -5.74
CA LYS A 111 -11.39 -16.56 -4.65
C LYS A 111 -10.63 -17.87 -4.83
N LYS A 112 -10.53 -18.41 -6.07
CA LYS A 112 -9.74 -19.61 -6.39
C LYS A 112 -8.24 -19.44 -6.07
N LYS A 113 -7.71 -18.21 -6.09
CA LYS A 113 -6.34 -17.88 -5.64
C LYS A 113 -6.19 -17.76 -4.12
N GLY A 114 -7.24 -18.08 -3.35
CA GLY A 114 -7.20 -18.03 -1.90
C GLY A 114 -7.27 -16.63 -1.30
N ILE A 115 -7.76 -15.64 -2.04
CA ILE A 115 -7.82 -14.26 -1.57
C ILE A 115 -9.10 -14.05 -0.76
N ASN A 116 -8.97 -13.38 0.39
CA ASN A 116 -10.12 -12.91 1.16
C ASN A 116 -10.66 -11.63 0.53
N LEU A 117 -11.80 -11.74 -0.19
CA LEU A 117 -12.47 -10.61 -0.84
C LEU A 117 -13.52 -10.01 0.10
N ILE A 118 -13.41 -8.71 0.36
CA ILE A 118 -14.36 -7.99 1.23
C ILE A 118 -15.02 -6.87 0.45
N ARG A 119 -16.33 -6.99 0.23
CA ARG A 119 -17.10 -5.93 -0.40
C ARG A 119 -17.24 -4.73 0.54
N SER A 120 -17.01 -3.51 0.00
CA SER A 120 -17.18 -2.26 0.73
C SER A 120 -17.72 -1.17 -0.20
N LYS A 121 -18.53 -0.27 0.36
CA LYS A 121 -19.10 0.86 -0.39
C LYS A 121 -18.00 1.87 -0.74
N ILE A 122 -18.22 2.59 -1.83
CA ILE A 122 -17.41 3.75 -2.25
C ILE A 122 -18.31 4.98 -2.28
N ASP A 123 -17.72 6.16 -2.17
CA ASP A 123 -18.38 7.44 -2.33
C ASP A 123 -18.63 7.76 -3.83
N ASN A 124 -19.27 8.91 -4.10
CA ASN A 124 -19.56 9.40 -5.45
C ASN A 124 -18.31 9.69 -6.28
N LYS A 125 -17.13 9.81 -5.63
CA LYS A 125 -15.81 9.99 -6.27
C LYS A 125 -15.08 8.66 -6.47
N GLY A 126 -15.73 7.53 -6.22
CA GLY A 126 -15.17 6.19 -6.38
C GLY A 126 -14.18 5.79 -5.28
N LYS A 127 -14.13 6.50 -4.16
CA LYS A 127 -13.20 6.23 -3.06
C LYS A 127 -13.89 5.45 -1.94
N PHE A 128 -13.16 4.52 -1.34
CA PHE A 128 -13.62 3.82 -0.14
C PHE A 128 -13.70 4.78 1.05
N ASP A 129 -14.72 4.65 1.89
CA ASP A 129 -14.68 5.22 3.24
C ASP A 129 -13.61 4.50 4.05
N ILE A 130 -12.48 5.19 4.26
CA ILE A 130 -11.34 4.61 4.94
C ILE A 130 -11.63 4.27 6.40
N LYS A 131 -12.51 4.99 7.08
CA LYS A 131 -12.90 4.69 8.47
C LYS A 131 -13.64 3.35 8.54
N ILE A 132 -14.50 3.05 7.56
CA ILE A 132 -15.19 1.74 7.46
C ILE A 132 -14.17 0.63 7.19
N ILE A 133 -13.21 0.85 6.27
CA ILE A 133 -12.13 -0.11 6.00
C ILE A 133 -11.33 -0.39 7.29
N LEU A 134 -10.90 0.63 8.00
CA LEU A 134 -10.13 0.48 9.24
C LEU A 134 -10.91 -0.26 10.34
N LYS A 135 -12.23 0.02 10.49
CA LYS A 135 -13.10 -0.73 11.42
C LYS A 135 -13.16 -2.21 11.05
N LYS A 136 -13.31 -2.54 9.74
CA LYS A 136 -13.31 -3.93 9.27
C LYS A 136 -11.97 -4.62 9.53
N LEU A 137 -10.84 -3.95 9.25
CA LEU A 137 -9.50 -4.47 9.51
C LEU A 137 -9.28 -4.75 11.01
N TYR A 138 -9.72 -3.84 11.87
CA TYR A 138 -9.63 -4.04 13.32
C TYR A 138 -10.39 -5.29 13.79
N LYS A 139 -11.60 -5.53 13.25
CA LYS A 139 -12.38 -6.76 13.51
C LYS A 139 -11.68 -8.03 13.00
N LEU A 140 -10.81 -7.91 12.00
CA LEU A 140 -9.99 -9.00 11.46
C LEU A 140 -8.62 -9.14 12.15
N ASN A 141 -8.49 -8.58 13.36
CA ASN A 141 -7.28 -8.60 14.18
C ASN A 141 -6.07 -7.89 13.54
N CYS A 142 -6.29 -6.93 12.63
CA CYS A 142 -5.26 -6.02 12.18
C CYS A 142 -5.19 -4.85 13.17
N ARG A 143 -4.18 -4.82 14.03
CA ARG A 143 -4.00 -3.81 15.09
C ARG A 143 -3.02 -2.71 14.68
N ASN A 144 -2.00 -3.05 13.90
CA ASN A 144 -0.96 -2.16 13.42
C ASN A 144 -0.93 -2.22 11.89
N LEU A 145 -1.29 -1.13 11.24
CA LEU A 145 -1.39 -1.03 9.79
C LEU A 145 -0.29 -0.12 9.23
N LEU A 146 0.61 -0.70 8.45
CA LEU A 146 1.54 0.07 7.62
C LEU A 146 0.87 0.42 6.28
N VAL A 147 0.99 1.67 5.84
CA VAL A 147 0.58 2.10 4.50
C VAL A 147 1.82 2.47 3.69
N GLU A 148 2.08 1.71 2.63
CA GLU A 148 3.09 2.01 1.63
C GLU A 148 2.39 2.41 0.31
N GLY A 149 1.69 3.53 0.34
CA GLY A 149 0.88 3.98 -0.80
C GLY A 149 1.66 4.84 -1.80
N GLY A 150 1.14 4.94 -3.02
CA GLY A 150 1.46 6.02 -3.94
C GLY A 150 0.84 7.36 -3.48
N ASP A 151 1.06 8.44 -4.26
CA ASP A 151 0.61 9.79 -3.90
C ASP A 151 -0.90 9.87 -3.62
N GLU A 152 -1.72 9.27 -4.47
CA GLU A 152 -3.19 9.36 -4.34
C GLU A 152 -3.71 8.79 -3.01
N LEU A 153 -3.28 7.58 -2.62
CA LEU A 153 -3.69 6.96 -1.36
C LEU A 153 -3.12 7.73 -0.17
N THR A 154 -1.84 8.10 -0.23
CA THR A 154 -1.18 8.86 0.84
C THR A 154 -1.85 10.21 1.06
N ASN A 155 -2.13 10.97 -0.02
CA ASN A 155 -2.83 12.24 0.03
C ASN A 155 -4.22 12.11 0.66
N TYR A 156 -4.99 11.10 0.22
CA TYR A 156 -6.31 10.84 0.78
C TYR A 156 -6.26 10.59 2.30
N LEU A 157 -5.31 9.78 2.77
CA LEU A 157 -5.17 9.47 4.19
C LEU A 157 -4.64 10.67 5.01
N LEU A 158 -3.73 11.47 4.46
CA LEU A 158 -3.24 12.70 5.11
C LEU A 158 -4.37 13.72 5.29
N ARG A 159 -5.15 14.00 4.23
CA ARG A 159 -6.28 14.93 4.30
C ARG A 159 -7.34 14.50 5.33
N ASN A 160 -7.54 13.20 5.48
CA ASN A 160 -8.48 12.66 6.47
C ASN A 160 -7.86 12.46 7.86
N LYS A 161 -6.62 12.92 8.09
CA LYS A 161 -5.90 12.83 9.39
C LYS A 161 -5.88 11.40 9.95
N ILE A 162 -5.65 10.40 9.07
CA ILE A 162 -5.72 8.97 9.42
C ILE A 162 -4.42 8.46 10.06
N PHE A 163 -3.26 9.01 9.70
CA PHE A 163 -1.99 8.54 10.19
C PHE A 163 -1.74 8.95 11.66
N ASN A 164 -1.38 7.96 12.48
CA ASN A 164 -0.84 8.18 13.82
C ASN A 164 0.66 8.54 13.75
N THR A 165 1.39 7.88 12.83
CA THR A 165 2.81 8.16 12.55
C THR A 165 3.04 8.17 11.05
N PHE A 166 3.89 9.07 10.57
CA PHE A 166 4.22 9.16 9.15
C PHE A 166 5.74 9.30 8.94
N TYR A 167 6.32 8.40 8.16
CA TYR A 167 7.74 8.41 7.79
C TYR A 167 7.92 8.90 6.36
N LEU A 168 8.52 10.06 6.21
CA LEU A 168 8.97 10.60 4.93
C LEU A 168 10.47 10.34 4.74
N PHE A 169 10.83 9.45 3.80
CA PHE A 169 12.21 9.19 3.43
C PHE A 169 12.59 10.10 2.27
N LYS A 170 13.46 11.07 2.53
CA LYS A 170 13.97 11.98 1.49
C LYS A 170 15.34 11.49 1.03
N SER A 171 15.46 11.23 -0.26
CA SER A 171 16.71 10.81 -0.89
C SER A 171 17.42 12.02 -1.50
N ASP A 172 18.74 12.01 -1.49
CA ASP A 172 19.57 13.01 -2.19
C ASP A 172 19.60 12.78 -3.70
N LYS A 173 19.15 11.60 -4.15
CA LYS A 173 19.08 11.26 -5.57
C LYS A 173 17.97 12.05 -6.26
N LYS A 174 18.30 12.70 -7.38
CA LYS A 174 17.29 13.23 -8.33
C LYS A 174 16.87 12.11 -9.27
N LEU A 175 15.56 12.01 -9.54
CA LEU A 175 15.02 11.10 -10.53
C LEU A 175 14.78 11.84 -11.85
N SER A 176 14.86 11.12 -12.95
CA SER A 176 14.61 11.63 -14.29
C SER A 176 13.12 11.94 -14.51
N LYS A 177 12.85 13.05 -15.21
CA LYS A 177 11.53 13.43 -15.73
C LYS A 177 11.40 13.24 -17.24
N LYS A 178 12.41 12.62 -17.89
CA LYS A 178 12.43 12.44 -19.36
C LYS A 178 11.40 11.43 -19.87
N THR A 179 10.86 10.58 -18.99
CA THR A 179 9.82 9.60 -19.31
C THR A 179 8.72 9.67 -18.26
N GLU A 180 7.86 8.65 -18.19
CA GLU A 180 6.81 8.56 -17.18
C GLU A 180 7.37 8.69 -15.76
N TYR A 181 6.78 9.59 -14.97
CA TYR A 181 7.14 9.85 -13.58
C TYR A 181 5.92 10.22 -12.74
N LEU A 182 6.02 10.08 -11.42
CA LEU A 182 4.99 10.48 -10.47
C LEU A 182 5.58 11.41 -9.41
N ASN A 183 4.93 12.57 -9.22
CA ASN A 183 5.26 13.51 -8.16
C ASN A 183 4.62 13.09 -6.83
N PHE A 184 5.25 13.52 -5.74
CA PHE A 184 4.60 13.54 -4.42
C PHE A 184 4.07 14.95 -4.15
N ASN A 185 2.76 15.12 -4.30
CA ASN A 185 2.09 16.42 -4.20
C ASN A 185 1.64 16.76 -2.76
N SER A 186 1.79 15.81 -1.82
CA SER A 186 1.28 15.93 -0.45
C SER A 186 2.26 16.53 0.56
N LEU A 187 3.44 17.01 0.12
CA LEU A 187 4.45 17.60 1.03
C LEU A 187 3.90 18.74 1.90
N ASN A 188 3.03 19.58 1.32
CA ASN A 188 2.44 20.71 2.05
C ASN A 188 1.53 20.26 3.21
N LEU A 189 0.90 19.08 3.09
CA LEU A 189 0.06 18.52 4.16
C LEU A 189 0.88 18.02 5.35
N LEU A 190 2.18 17.73 5.17
CA LEU A 190 3.08 17.30 6.22
C LEU A 190 3.68 18.45 7.03
N LYS A 191 3.61 19.69 6.49
CA LYS A 191 4.15 20.90 7.14
C LYS A 191 3.13 21.60 8.06
N GLN A 192 1.87 21.14 8.05
CA GLN A 192 0.76 21.75 8.81
C GLN A 192 0.53 21.11 10.19
N LYS A 193 1.60 20.55 10.78
CA LYS A 193 1.56 20.06 12.18
C LYS A 193 2.42 20.90 13.08
#